data_64b537b72cab490198427a330fba83ad
#
_entry.id   64b537b72cab490198427a330fba83ad
#
_cell.length_a   1.000
_cell.length_b   1.000
_cell.length_c   1.000
_cell.angle_alpha   90.00
_cell.angle_beta   90.00
_cell.angle_gamma   90.00
#
_symmetry.space_group_name_H-M   'P 1'
#
loop_
_entity.id
_entity.type
_entity.pdbx_description
1 polymer ?
#
loop_
_entity_poly.entity_id
_entity_poly.type
_entity_poly.pdbx_seq_one_letter_code
_entity_poly.pdbx_strand_id
1 'polypeptide(L)'
;MEKKSRTGDSVFLKLPRMFLIMKTVFISLVCTLNVQANVFSQHTKFDIAMKNVTVSEVLCYLEEISKYRFVYDSDAIDRMQRVDVEMKGTKLETVLESIFVKSGFSFVIEDGVVIIREAGKKQITAGILPQSRKITGRVRDHGSHPL
;
A
#
# COMPACT_ATOMS: atom_id res chain seq x y z
N MET A 1 58.40 -50.56 -17.97
CA MET A 1 57.20 -50.09 -18.68
C MET A 1 56.08 -49.98 -17.68
N GLU A 2 55.84 -48.76 -17.17
CA GLU A 2 54.89 -48.47 -16.09
C GLU A 2 53.73 -47.70 -16.67
N LYS A 3 52.57 -48.33 -16.68
CA LYS A 3 51.33 -47.80 -17.25
C LYS A 3 50.63 -47.00 -16.15
N LYS A 4 50.90 -45.69 -16.09
CA LYS A 4 50.28 -44.75 -15.16
C LYS A 4 48.78 -44.55 -15.53
N SER A 5 47.92 -45.13 -14.70
CA SER A 5 46.47 -45.02 -14.78
C SER A 5 46.07 -43.58 -14.54
N ARG A 6 45.57 -42.90 -15.58
CA ARG A 6 44.90 -41.59 -15.48
C ARG A 6 43.41 -41.80 -15.17
N THR A 7 43.09 -41.94 -13.90
CA THR A 7 41.69 -42.04 -13.48
C THR A 7 41.37 -40.94 -12.45
N GLY A 8 41.67 -39.71 -12.77
CA GLY A 8 41.44 -38.59 -11.82
C GLY A 8 40.80 -37.32 -12.42
N ASP A 9 40.81 -37.19 -13.73
CA ASP A 9 40.55 -35.89 -14.35
C ASP A 9 39.07 -35.60 -14.66
N SER A 10 38.18 -36.56 -14.55
CA SER A 10 36.75 -36.36 -14.90
C SER A 10 35.88 -35.90 -13.74
N VAL A 11 36.34 -36.09 -12.49
CA VAL A 11 35.56 -35.72 -11.31
C VAL A 11 35.78 -34.25 -10.99
N PHE A 12 36.98 -33.72 -11.22
CA PHE A 12 37.29 -32.30 -10.95
C PHE A 12 36.61 -31.31 -11.92
N LEU A 13 36.32 -31.72 -13.15
CA LEU A 13 35.60 -30.86 -14.10
C LEU A 13 34.08 -30.87 -13.89
N LYS A 14 33.52 -31.84 -13.18
CA LYS A 14 32.07 -31.91 -12.91
C LYS A 14 31.66 -31.07 -11.67
N LEU A 15 32.54 -30.89 -10.72
CA LEU A 15 32.26 -30.07 -9.52
C LEU A 15 31.90 -28.62 -9.87
N PRO A 16 32.66 -27.87 -10.70
CA PRO A 16 32.31 -26.47 -10.96
C PRO A 16 31.00 -26.34 -11.76
N ARG A 17 30.68 -27.30 -12.63
CA ARG A 17 29.40 -27.33 -13.37
C ARG A 17 28.21 -27.59 -12.44
N MET A 18 28.34 -28.50 -11.49
CA MET A 18 27.31 -28.78 -10.48
C MET A 18 27.07 -27.58 -9.55
N PHE A 19 28.14 -26.88 -9.17
CA PHE A 19 28.05 -25.61 -8.41
C PHE A 19 27.37 -24.50 -9.21
N LEU A 20 27.64 -24.38 -10.50
CA LEU A 20 26.97 -23.43 -11.40
C LEU A 20 25.48 -23.75 -11.53
N ILE A 21 25.12 -25.00 -11.71
CA ILE A 21 23.70 -25.43 -11.81
C ILE A 21 22.97 -25.17 -10.48
N MET A 22 23.58 -25.52 -9.33
CA MET A 22 22.99 -25.22 -8.03
C MET A 22 22.81 -23.73 -7.80
N LYS A 23 23.77 -22.91 -8.22
CA LYS A 23 23.70 -21.45 -8.10
C LYS A 23 22.60 -20.85 -8.97
N THR A 24 22.44 -21.33 -10.20
CA THR A 24 21.36 -20.88 -11.10
C THR A 24 19.98 -21.32 -10.61
N VAL A 25 19.84 -22.52 -10.10
CA VAL A 25 18.58 -23.01 -9.49
C VAL A 25 18.23 -22.20 -8.26
N PHE A 26 19.21 -21.91 -7.40
CA PHE A 26 18.99 -21.10 -6.20
C PHE A 26 18.59 -19.66 -6.54
N ILE A 27 19.24 -19.02 -7.53
CA ILE A 27 18.88 -17.68 -8.00
C ILE A 27 17.49 -17.69 -8.60
N SER A 28 17.15 -18.70 -9.40
CA SER A 28 15.82 -18.85 -10.00
C SER A 28 14.74 -19.00 -8.89
N LEU A 29 15.00 -19.80 -7.87
CA LEU A 29 14.10 -19.98 -6.73
C LEU A 29 13.90 -18.67 -5.95
N VAL A 30 14.97 -17.92 -5.70
CA VAL A 30 14.89 -16.62 -5.02
C VAL A 30 14.13 -15.60 -5.87
N CYS A 31 14.31 -15.59 -7.18
CA CYS A 31 13.55 -14.72 -8.09
C CYS A 31 12.05 -15.04 -8.11
N THR A 32 11.66 -16.31 -8.03
CA THR A 32 10.23 -16.69 -8.01
C THR A 32 9.53 -16.31 -6.70
N LEU A 33 10.24 -16.22 -5.58
CA LEU A 33 9.68 -15.83 -4.29
C LEU A 33 9.46 -14.30 -4.16
N ASN A 34 10.07 -13.50 -5.01
CA ASN A 34 9.95 -12.03 -4.97
C ASN A 34 8.80 -11.46 -5.83
N VAL A 35 7.99 -12.29 -6.50
CA VAL A 35 6.86 -11.85 -7.33
C VAL A 35 5.58 -11.70 -6.49
N GLN A 36 5.67 -11.22 -5.27
CA GLN A 36 4.52 -10.75 -4.49
C GLN A 36 4.29 -9.24 -4.72
N ALA A 37 4.54 -8.77 -5.93
CA ALA A 37 4.32 -7.37 -6.28
C ALA A 37 2.83 -7.09 -6.46
N ASN A 38 2.23 -6.44 -5.46
CA ASN A 38 1.09 -5.53 -5.54
C ASN A 38 0.06 -5.76 -6.68
N VAL A 39 -0.64 -6.88 -6.64
CA VAL A 39 -1.78 -7.14 -7.54
C VAL A 39 -3.09 -6.51 -7.00
N PHE A 40 -3.01 -5.65 -5.98
CA PHE A 40 -4.19 -5.07 -5.35
C PHE A 40 -4.96 -4.10 -6.25
N SER A 41 -4.29 -3.46 -7.21
CA SER A 41 -4.86 -2.31 -7.93
C SER A 41 -5.55 -2.65 -9.26
N GLN A 42 -5.42 -3.85 -9.82
CA GLN A 42 -5.69 -3.96 -11.27
C GLN A 42 -7.02 -4.62 -11.68
N HIS A 43 -7.81 -5.22 -10.78
CA HIS A 43 -8.93 -6.03 -11.22
C HIS A 43 -10.30 -5.79 -10.56
N THR A 44 -10.40 -4.90 -9.61
CA THR A 44 -11.72 -4.62 -9.02
C THR A 44 -12.42 -3.54 -9.85
N LYS A 45 -13.40 -3.98 -10.64
CA LYS A 45 -14.32 -3.09 -11.35
C LYS A 45 -15.54 -2.87 -10.47
N PHE A 46 -16.01 -1.65 -10.41
CA PHE A 46 -17.14 -1.23 -9.61
C PHE A 46 -18.31 -0.83 -10.51
N ASP A 47 -19.50 -1.27 -10.11
CA ASP A 47 -20.75 -0.81 -10.66
C ASP A 47 -21.43 0.07 -9.60
N ILE A 48 -21.55 1.34 -9.88
CA ILE A 48 -22.11 2.33 -8.95
C ILE A 48 -23.19 3.11 -9.67
N ALA A 49 -24.38 3.19 -9.06
CA ALA A 49 -25.49 4.00 -9.55
C ALA A 49 -26.16 4.68 -8.35
N MET A 50 -25.64 5.82 -7.95
CA MET A 50 -26.13 6.61 -6.81
C MET A 50 -26.43 8.02 -7.27
N LYS A 51 -27.60 8.57 -6.90
CA LYS A 51 -28.03 9.92 -7.28
C LYS A 51 -28.33 10.75 -6.05
N ASN A 52 -27.92 11.99 -6.07
CA ASN A 52 -28.15 12.98 -5.02
C ASN A 52 -27.67 12.50 -3.64
N VAL A 53 -26.49 11.88 -3.59
CA VAL A 53 -25.88 11.34 -2.37
C VAL A 53 -24.73 12.23 -1.90
N THR A 54 -24.39 12.14 -0.61
CA THR A 54 -23.19 12.80 -0.09
C THR A 54 -21.93 12.02 -0.49
N VAL A 55 -20.82 12.69 -0.55
CA VAL A 55 -19.53 12.04 -0.86
C VAL A 55 -19.19 11.00 0.21
N SER A 56 -19.47 11.26 1.49
CA SER A 56 -19.29 10.30 2.59
C SER A 56 -20.08 9.01 2.36
N GLU A 57 -21.34 9.11 1.87
CA GLU A 57 -22.15 7.91 1.56
C GLU A 57 -21.53 7.09 0.43
N VAL A 58 -21.01 7.75 -0.62
CA VAL A 58 -20.32 7.06 -1.71
C VAL A 58 -19.06 6.37 -1.24
N LEU A 59 -18.25 7.03 -0.40
CA LEU A 59 -17.03 6.45 0.15
C LEU A 59 -17.33 5.26 1.07
N CYS A 60 -18.36 5.37 1.92
CA CYS A 60 -18.81 4.27 2.77
C CYS A 60 -19.27 3.05 1.94
N TYR A 61 -20.04 3.28 0.89
CA TYR A 61 -20.47 2.24 -0.03
C TYR A 61 -19.28 1.58 -0.74
N LEU A 62 -18.30 2.38 -1.20
CA LEU A 62 -17.07 1.87 -1.80
C LEU A 62 -16.24 1.03 -0.83
N GLU A 63 -16.20 1.41 0.46
CA GLU A 63 -15.51 0.66 1.50
C GLU A 63 -16.18 -0.71 1.75
N GLU A 64 -17.51 -0.74 1.73
CA GLU A 64 -18.28 -1.98 1.93
C GLU A 64 -18.12 -2.99 0.77
N ILE A 65 -18.13 -2.50 -0.48
CA ILE A 65 -18.03 -3.39 -1.66
C ILE A 65 -16.60 -3.69 -2.10
N SER A 66 -15.62 -3.01 -1.51
CA SER A 66 -14.21 -3.17 -1.85
C SER A 66 -13.38 -3.61 -0.64
N LYS A 67 -12.10 -3.88 -0.89
CA LYS A 67 -11.12 -4.13 0.17
C LYS A 67 -10.33 -2.87 0.55
N TYR A 68 -10.73 -1.72 0.00
CA TYR A 68 -10.07 -0.44 0.26
C TYR A 68 -10.60 0.18 1.55
N ARG A 69 -9.72 0.87 2.27
CA ARG A 69 -10.05 1.72 3.41
C ARG A 69 -9.88 3.17 3.02
N PHE A 70 -10.81 4.02 3.44
CA PHE A 70 -10.75 5.45 3.16
C PHE A 70 -10.37 6.23 4.41
N VAL A 71 -9.39 7.11 4.26
CA VAL A 71 -8.92 8.04 5.31
C VAL A 71 -9.12 9.46 4.80
N TYR A 72 -9.99 10.21 5.46
CA TYR A 72 -10.32 11.57 5.08
C TYR A 72 -10.74 12.39 6.29
N ASP A 73 -10.74 13.72 6.12
CA ASP A 73 -11.30 14.65 7.09
C ASP A 73 -12.81 14.74 6.86
N SER A 74 -13.60 14.21 7.80
CA SER A 74 -15.07 14.15 7.70
C SER A 74 -15.67 15.54 7.54
N ASP A 75 -15.20 16.53 8.32
CA ASP A 75 -15.71 17.90 8.27
C ASP A 75 -15.47 18.56 6.92
N ALA A 76 -14.38 18.20 6.25
CA ALA A 76 -14.06 18.71 4.92
C ALA A 76 -14.92 18.05 3.84
N ILE A 77 -15.13 16.74 3.92
CA ILE A 77 -15.95 15.98 2.98
C ILE A 77 -17.44 16.32 3.11
N ASP A 78 -17.95 16.49 4.32
CA ASP A 78 -19.37 16.82 4.58
C ASP A 78 -19.78 18.22 4.06
N ARG A 79 -18.81 19.11 3.86
CA ARG A 79 -19.03 20.40 3.21
C ARG A 79 -19.15 20.34 1.70
N MET A 80 -18.85 19.18 1.10
CA MET A 80 -18.99 19.01 -0.34
C MET A 80 -20.46 18.93 -0.76
N GLN A 81 -20.72 19.37 -1.98
CA GLN A 81 -22.03 19.24 -2.58
C GLN A 81 -22.37 17.77 -2.82
N ARG A 82 -23.66 17.48 -2.86
CA ARG A 82 -24.14 16.16 -3.25
C ARG A 82 -23.74 15.84 -4.68
N VAL A 83 -23.47 14.59 -4.94
CA VAL A 83 -22.97 14.10 -6.22
C VAL A 83 -23.88 13.05 -6.82
N ASP A 84 -23.89 12.99 -8.13
CA ASP A 84 -24.47 11.89 -8.89
C ASP A 84 -23.32 11.05 -9.45
N VAL A 85 -23.30 9.77 -9.11
CA VAL A 85 -22.29 8.83 -9.58
C VAL A 85 -23.00 7.67 -10.27
N GLU A 86 -22.84 7.58 -11.58
CA GLU A 86 -23.36 6.46 -12.38
C GLU A 86 -22.23 5.93 -13.26
N MET A 87 -21.66 4.80 -12.86
CA MET A 87 -20.52 4.17 -13.54
C MET A 87 -20.64 2.66 -13.50
N LYS A 88 -20.31 2.00 -14.62
CA LYS A 88 -20.33 0.53 -14.74
C LYS A 88 -18.96 0.02 -15.18
N GLY A 89 -18.50 -1.04 -14.51
CA GLY A 89 -17.25 -1.70 -14.84
C GLY A 89 -16.02 -0.80 -14.74
N THR A 90 -16.04 0.20 -13.86
CA THR A 90 -15.04 1.26 -13.77
C THR A 90 -14.06 1.00 -12.63
N LYS A 91 -12.81 1.41 -12.78
CA LYS A 91 -11.79 1.31 -11.73
C LYS A 91 -12.05 2.33 -10.62
N LEU A 92 -11.57 2.03 -9.41
CA LEU A 92 -11.69 2.92 -8.25
C LEU A 92 -11.12 4.32 -8.52
N GLU A 93 -9.94 4.37 -9.13
CA GLU A 93 -9.28 5.64 -9.45
C GLU A 93 -10.19 6.55 -10.28
N THR A 94 -10.83 6.01 -11.33
CA THR A 94 -11.70 6.79 -12.22
C THR A 94 -12.98 7.25 -11.50
N VAL A 95 -13.52 6.43 -10.58
CA VAL A 95 -14.66 6.83 -9.75
C VAL A 95 -14.26 8.01 -8.86
N LEU A 96 -13.13 7.90 -8.16
CA LEU A 96 -12.62 8.96 -7.28
C LEU A 96 -12.27 10.24 -8.05
N GLU A 97 -11.64 10.10 -9.23
CA GLU A 97 -11.35 11.23 -10.10
C GLU A 97 -12.64 11.98 -10.47
N SER A 98 -13.71 11.27 -10.84
CA SER A 98 -14.98 11.91 -11.20
C SER A 98 -15.61 12.70 -10.06
N ILE A 99 -15.48 12.21 -8.82
CA ILE A 99 -15.99 12.85 -7.61
C ILE A 99 -15.14 14.08 -7.25
N PHE A 100 -13.81 13.95 -7.31
CA PHE A 100 -12.90 14.96 -6.78
C PHE A 100 -12.35 15.97 -7.79
N VAL A 101 -12.49 15.73 -9.09
CA VAL A 101 -11.97 16.59 -10.18
C VAL A 101 -12.36 18.08 -10.04
N LYS A 102 -13.53 18.37 -9.50
CA LYS A 102 -14.08 19.74 -9.38
C LYS A 102 -14.14 20.26 -7.94
N SER A 103 -13.74 19.45 -6.99
CA SER A 103 -13.96 19.72 -5.56
C SER A 103 -12.75 20.30 -4.83
N GLY A 104 -11.60 20.37 -5.50
CA GLY A 104 -10.36 20.83 -4.85
C GLY A 104 -9.76 19.81 -3.89
N PHE A 105 -10.13 18.54 -4.02
CA PHE A 105 -9.52 17.43 -3.28
C PHE A 105 -8.60 16.61 -4.19
N SER A 106 -7.61 15.98 -3.56
CA SER A 106 -6.72 15.01 -4.17
C SER A 106 -6.73 13.72 -3.37
N PHE A 107 -6.43 12.60 -4.01
CA PHE A 107 -6.33 11.31 -3.34
C PHE A 107 -5.05 10.57 -3.73
N VAL A 108 -4.60 9.70 -2.83
CA VAL A 108 -3.47 8.78 -3.04
C VAL A 108 -3.92 7.40 -2.61
N ILE A 109 -3.59 6.38 -3.39
CA ILE A 109 -3.91 4.98 -3.09
C ILE A 109 -2.60 4.26 -2.80
N GLU A 110 -2.44 3.76 -1.58
CA GLU A 110 -1.28 2.99 -1.13
C GLU A 110 -1.75 1.78 -0.30
N ASP A 111 -1.28 0.60 -0.64
CA ASP A 111 -1.51 -0.65 0.12
C ASP A 111 -2.97 -0.93 0.52
N GLY A 112 -3.92 -0.60 -0.36
CA GLY A 112 -5.35 -0.76 -0.09
C GLY A 112 -5.95 0.34 0.78
N VAL A 113 -5.21 1.40 1.07
CA VAL A 113 -5.68 2.60 1.75
C VAL A 113 -5.77 3.76 0.77
N VAL A 114 -6.90 4.43 0.75
CA VAL A 114 -7.14 5.64 -0.02
C VAL A 114 -7.13 6.84 0.92
N ILE A 115 -6.14 7.70 0.76
CA ILE A 115 -6.00 8.92 1.57
C ILE A 115 -6.51 10.11 0.76
N ILE A 116 -7.54 10.78 1.24
CA ILE A 116 -8.17 11.93 0.58
C ILE A 116 -7.80 13.21 1.35
N ARG A 117 -7.36 14.23 0.63
CA ARG A 117 -6.91 15.52 1.20
C ARG A 117 -7.34 16.68 0.34
N GLU A 118 -7.51 17.85 0.93
CA GLU A 118 -7.70 19.10 0.19
C GLU A 118 -6.44 19.40 -0.64
N ALA A 119 -6.64 19.67 -1.93
CA ALA A 119 -5.57 20.09 -2.84
C ALA A 119 -5.07 21.47 -2.39
N GLY A 120 -3.81 21.55 -1.95
CA GLY A 120 -3.21 22.80 -1.46
C GLY A 120 -2.79 22.77 0.01
N LYS A 121 -3.26 21.87 0.83
CA LYS A 121 -2.63 21.60 2.13
C LYS A 121 -1.34 20.82 1.88
N LYS A 122 -0.22 21.52 2.11
CA LYS A 122 1.15 21.03 1.99
C LYS A 122 1.27 19.61 2.51
N GLN A 123 1.85 18.72 1.68
CA GLN A 123 2.19 17.36 2.07
C GLN A 123 2.90 17.37 3.43
N ILE A 124 2.20 16.99 4.47
CA ILE A 124 2.90 16.37 5.58
C ILE A 124 3.18 14.96 5.04
N THR A 125 4.34 14.79 4.43
CA THR A 125 4.90 13.49 4.16
C THR A 125 4.87 12.79 5.50
N ALA A 126 3.87 11.95 5.70
CA ALA A 126 3.86 11.01 6.80
C ALA A 126 4.92 9.96 6.46
N GLY A 127 6.18 10.37 6.58
CA GLY A 127 7.20 9.44 6.97
C GLY A 127 6.71 8.88 8.29
N ILE A 128 6.23 7.65 8.25
CA ILE A 128 6.00 6.83 9.44
C ILE A 128 7.40 6.46 9.94
N LEU A 129 8.11 7.45 10.45
CA LEU A 129 9.09 7.22 11.48
C LEU A 129 8.34 7.36 12.79
N PRO A 130 8.34 6.36 13.66
CA PRO A 130 7.86 6.55 15.02
C PRO A 130 8.76 7.59 15.67
N GLN A 131 8.41 8.86 15.57
CA GLN A 131 8.96 9.84 16.47
C GLN A 131 8.48 9.44 17.85
N SER A 132 9.35 8.81 18.60
CA SER A 132 9.19 8.65 20.03
C SER A 132 9.09 10.06 20.63
N ARG A 133 7.87 10.56 20.73
CA ARG A 133 7.57 11.81 21.39
C ARG A 133 7.82 11.55 22.88
N LYS A 134 8.98 11.99 23.36
CA LYS A 134 9.30 11.98 24.78
C LYS A 134 8.26 12.86 25.49
N ILE A 135 7.23 12.23 26.03
CA ILE A 135 6.22 12.91 26.85
C ILE A 135 6.87 13.18 28.21
N THR A 136 7.33 14.38 28.41
CA THR A 136 7.80 14.83 29.71
C THR A 136 6.59 15.39 30.46
N GLY A 137 5.85 14.51 31.10
CA GLY A 137 4.78 14.86 32.01
C GLY A 137 5.36 15.20 33.38
N ARG A 138 5.17 16.40 33.86
CA ARG A 138 5.43 16.77 35.25
C ARG A 138 4.20 16.39 36.06
N VAL A 139 4.28 15.31 36.81
CA VAL A 139 3.25 14.96 37.82
C VAL A 139 3.36 15.96 38.97
N ARG A 140 2.35 16.81 39.15
CA ARG A 140 2.17 17.59 40.36
C ARG A 140 1.22 16.82 41.25
N ASP A 141 1.74 16.29 42.32
CA ASP A 141 0.94 15.72 43.37
C ASP A 141 0.31 16.88 44.18
N HIS A 142 -1.00 16.84 44.32
CA HIS A 142 -1.75 17.76 45.13
C HIS A 142 -1.83 17.18 46.55
N GLY A 143 -0.86 17.48 47.35
CA GLY A 143 -0.95 17.18 48.78
C GLY A 143 0.31 16.60 49.41
N SER A 144 1.25 17.44 49.75
CA SER A 144 2.10 17.18 50.90
C SER A 144 2.52 18.52 51.52
N HIS A 145 1.94 18.78 52.64
CA HIS A 145 2.48 19.73 53.61
C HIS A 145 3.85 19.22 54.08
N PRO A 146 4.86 20.09 54.21
CA PRO A 146 6.06 19.74 54.95
C PRO A 146 5.77 19.86 56.43
N LEU A 147 6.17 18.84 57.19
CA LEU A 147 6.37 18.92 58.63
C LEU A 147 7.65 19.70 58.91
#